data_0ada5bb08fee7dcf7adc881205cd9608
#
_entry.id   0ada5bb08fee7dcf7adc881205cd9608
#
_cell.length_a   1.000
_cell.length_b   1.000
_cell.length_c   1.000
_cell.angle_alpha   90.00
_cell.angle_beta   90.00
_cell.angle_gamma   90.00
#
_symmetry.space_group_name_H-M   'P 1'
#
loop_
_entity.id
_entity.type
_entity.pdbx_description
1 polymer ?
#
loop_
_entity_poly.entity_id
_entity_poly.type
_entity_poly.pdbx_seq_one_letter_code
_entity_poly.pdbx_strand_id
1 'polypeptide(L)'
;AGERRYKASVLAGKEKIPAIITDLNDKDSAEVALIENVQRRDLSAIEEAISYKKILDMGYLTQEQLAVKLGKSQSTVANKIRLLNLCDEVQEALMEDKISERHARSMLKLPTAEMQRKMLEKVINERLTVRKTDEEIDKMNTYITNPIDIPEEQSNPGFVDVDKIANNAQDLKFEDPSGNV
;
A
#
# COMPACT_ATOMS: atom_id res chain seq x y z
N ALA A 1 -6.50 29.90 -12.32
CA ALA A 1 -5.19 29.28 -12.49
C ALA A 1 -4.12 30.35 -12.76
N GLY A 2 -2.82 30.10 -12.41
CA GLY A 2 -1.72 31.02 -12.75
C GLY A 2 -1.31 32.02 -11.66
N GLU A 3 -1.70 31.84 -10.41
CA GLU A 3 -1.36 32.75 -9.29
C GLU A 3 0.17 33.03 -9.18
N ARG A 4 1.01 31.99 -9.33
CA ARG A 4 2.47 32.16 -9.29
C ARG A 4 2.99 33.01 -10.43
N ARG A 5 2.45 32.82 -11.65
CA ARG A 5 2.81 33.65 -12.83
C ARG A 5 2.35 35.08 -12.65
N TYR A 6 1.15 35.31 -12.11
CA TYR A 6 0.66 36.64 -11.77
C TYR A 6 1.59 37.32 -10.76
N LYS A 7 1.88 36.69 -9.61
CA LYS A 7 2.80 37.23 -8.59
C LYS A 7 4.20 37.54 -9.16
N ALA A 8 4.74 36.63 -9.95
CA ALA A 8 6.04 36.85 -10.60
C ALA A 8 6.01 38.02 -11.58
N SER A 9 4.93 38.23 -12.33
CA SER A 9 4.77 39.37 -13.26
C SER A 9 4.68 40.70 -12.50
N VAL A 10 3.97 40.72 -11.38
CA VAL A 10 3.90 41.90 -10.49
C VAL A 10 5.28 42.25 -9.94
N LEU A 11 6.03 41.27 -9.43
CA LEU A 11 7.40 41.47 -8.95
C LEU A 11 8.35 41.92 -10.05
N ALA A 12 8.15 41.48 -11.29
CA ALA A 12 8.93 41.90 -12.46
C ALA A 12 8.49 43.26 -13.04
N GLY A 13 7.56 43.99 -12.42
CA GLY A 13 7.07 45.28 -12.86
C GLY A 13 6.31 45.25 -14.18
N LYS A 14 5.71 44.11 -14.56
CA LYS A 14 4.95 44.00 -15.81
C LYS A 14 3.56 44.59 -15.63
N GLU A 15 3.18 45.55 -16.50
CA GLU A 15 1.86 46.16 -16.49
C GLU A 15 0.75 45.26 -17.05
N LYS A 16 1.12 44.34 -17.93
CA LYS A 16 0.16 43.42 -18.60
C LYS A 16 0.72 42.01 -18.70
N ILE A 17 -0.15 41.04 -18.56
CA ILE A 17 0.15 39.64 -18.80
C ILE A 17 -0.88 39.04 -19.76
N PRO A 18 -0.51 38.11 -20.65
CA PRO A 18 -1.47 37.42 -21.48
C PRO A 18 -2.31 36.49 -20.58
N ALA A 19 -3.63 36.57 -20.67
CA ALA A 19 -4.58 35.77 -19.94
C ALA A 19 -5.72 35.33 -20.86
N ILE A 20 -6.19 34.09 -20.65
CA ILE A 20 -7.40 33.57 -21.26
C ILE A 20 -8.53 33.77 -20.24
N ILE A 21 -9.51 34.59 -20.60
CA ILE A 21 -10.69 34.80 -19.77
C ILE A 21 -11.71 33.72 -20.15
N THR A 22 -12.15 32.94 -19.16
CA THR A 22 -13.18 31.91 -19.32
C THR A 22 -14.27 32.16 -18.30
N ASP A 23 -15.53 32.09 -18.76
CA ASP A 23 -16.69 32.17 -17.87
C ASP A 23 -16.98 30.76 -17.33
N LEU A 24 -16.45 30.48 -16.14
CA LEU A 24 -16.58 29.19 -15.46
C LEU A 24 -17.32 29.43 -14.14
N ASN A 25 -18.28 28.57 -13.83
CA ASN A 25 -18.83 28.55 -12.48
C ASN A 25 -17.77 28.04 -11.47
N ASP A 26 -18.00 28.21 -10.18
CA ASP A 26 -17.06 27.83 -9.12
C ASP A 26 -16.69 26.33 -9.18
N LYS A 27 -17.64 25.48 -9.57
CA LYS A 27 -17.46 24.04 -9.73
C LYS A 27 -16.48 23.73 -10.86
N ASP A 28 -16.72 24.27 -12.04
CA ASP A 28 -15.86 24.02 -13.22
C ASP A 28 -14.48 24.64 -13.03
N SER A 29 -14.40 25.79 -12.35
CA SER A 29 -13.13 26.42 -11.99
C SER A 29 -12.29 25.55 -11.04
N ALA A 30 -12.92 24.97 -10.02
CA ALA A 30 -12.24 24.05 -9.08
C ALA A 30 -11.79 22.77 -9.79
N GLU A 31 -12.61 22.21 -10.68
CA GLU A 31 -12.28 21.03 -11.47
C GLU A 31 -11.06 21.27 -12.36
N VAL A 32 -11.06 22.36 -13.12
CA VAL A 32 -9.94 22.72 -14.00
C VAL A 32 -8.65 22.90 -13.21
N ALA A 33 -8.70 23.58 -12.06
CA ALA A 33 -7.54 23.78 -11.20
C ALA A 33 -6.97 22.46 -10.65
N LEU A 34 -7.84 21.51 -10.28
CA LEU A 34 -7.44 20.20 -9.79
C LEU A 34 -6.81 19.35 -10.90
N ILE A 35 -7.40 19.34 -12.10
CA ILE A 35 -6.86 18.60 -13.25
C ILE A 35 -5.50 19.18 -13.66
N GLU A 36 -5.35 20.52 -13.70
CA GLU A 36 -4.06 21.18 -13.97
C GLU A 36 -2.99 20.73 -12.97
N ASN A 37 -3.34 20.69 -11.66
CA ASN A 37 -2.40 20.26 -10.63
C ASN A 37 -1.98 18.80 -10.77
N VAL A 38 -2.89 17.93 -11.19
CA VAL A 38 -2.62 16.50 -11.43
C VAL A 38 -1.70 16.27 -12.65
N GLN A 39 -1.76 17.16 -13.64
CA GLN A 39 -0.92 17.06 -14.85
C GLN A 39 0.52 17.55 -14.62
N ARG A 40 0.90 17.91 -13.39
CA ARG A 40 2.30 18.24 -13.07
C ARG A 40 3.18 17.01 -13.23
N ARG A 41 4.37 17.20 -13.81
CA ARG A 41 5.30 16.10 -14.11
C ARG A 41 6.03 15.53 -12.89
N ASP A 42 5.93 16.19 -11.74
CA ASP A 42 6.76 15.90 -10.56
C ASP A 42 6.00 15.14 -9.47
N LEU A 43 4.78 14.61 -9.75
CA LEU A 43 3.99 13.87 -8.78
C LEU A 43 4.45 12.41 -8.70
N SER A 44 4.66 11.92 -7.48
CA SER A 44 4.82 10.50 -7.22
C SER A 44 3.53 9.71 -7.54
N ALA A 45 3.65 8.39 -7.68
CA ALA A 45 2.50 7.53 -7.99
C ALA A 45 1.39 7.63 -6.92
N ILE A 46 1.75 7.82 -5.65
CA ILE A 46 0.82 7.96 -4.54
C ILE A 46 0.16 9.35 -4.54
N GLU A 47 0.92 10.42 -4.77
CA GLU A 47 0.34 11.78 -4.88
C GLU A 47 -0.65 11.89 -6.04
N GLU A 48 -0.34 11.25 -7.17
CA GLU A 48 -1.24 11.14 -8.31
C GLU A 48 -2.53 10.40 -7.92
N ALA A 49 -2.42 9.27 -7.18
CA ALA A 49 -3.54 8.49 -6.69
C ALA A 49 -4.43 9.29 -5.72
N ILE A 50 -3.83 10.01 -4.77
CA ILE A 50 -4.54 10.89 -3.82
C ILE A 50 -5.31 11.97 -4.58
N SER A 51 -4.67 12.58 -5.58
CA SER A 51 -5.29 13.62 -6.38
C SER A 51 -6.49 13.10 -7.19
N TYR A 52 -6.37 11.90 -7.77
CA TYR A 52 -7.48 11.24 -8.48
C TYR A 52 -8.64 10.94 -7.52
N LYS A 53 -8.34 10.36 -6.36
CA LYS A 53 -9.36 10.08 -5.35
C LYS A 53 -10.08 11.34 -4.92
N LYS A 54 -9.35 12.42 -4.64
CA LYS A 54 -9.92 13.71 -4.24
C LYS A 54 -10.89 14.27 -5.28
N ILE A 55 -10.55 14.18 -6.58
CA ILE A 55 -11.42 14.64 -7.67
C ILE A 55 -12.70 13.81 -7.72
N LEU A 56 -12.62 12.50 -7.55
CA LEU A 56 -13.78 11.61 -7.55
C LEU A 56 -14.67 11.80 -6.32
N ASP A 57 -14.06 11.99 -5.14
CA ASP A 57 -14.77 12.20 -3.87
C ASP A 57 -15.59 13.51 -3.88
N MET A 58 -15.23 14.48 -4.72
CA MET A 58 -16.04 15.68 -4.97
C MET A 58 -17.35 15.38 -5.72
N GLY A 59 -17.49 14.19 -6.29
CA GLY A 59 -18.72 13.74 -6.96
C GLY A 59 -19.01 14.40 -8.31
N TYR A 60 -18.06 15.16 -8.88
CA TYR A 60 -18.25 15.87 -10.13
C TYR A 60 -17.96 15.03 -11.36
N LEU A 61 -17.09 14.04 -11.23
CA LEU A 61 -16.65 13.18 -12.31
C LEU A 61 -16.72 11.71 -11.91
N THR A 62 -17.06 10.87 -12.88
CA THR A 62 -16.82 9.42 -12.77
C THR A 62 -15.37 9.08 -13.09
N GLN A 63 -14.91 7.87 -12.73
CA GLN A 63 -13.57 7.40 -13.10
C GLN A 63 -13.33 7.43 -14.61
N GLU A 64 -14.35 7.13 -15.39
CA GLU A 64 -14.29 7.14 -16.86
C GLU A 64 -14.09 8.57 -17.38
N GLN A 65 -14.91 9.51 -16.90
CA GLN A 65 -14.80 10.92 -17.28
C GLN A 65 -13.45 11.52 -16.89
N LEU A 66 -12.94 11.20 -15.69
CA LEU A 66 -11.61 11.61 -15.24
C LEU A 66 -10.53 11.04 -16.17
N ALA A 67 -10.62 9.77 -16.54
CA ALA A 67 -9.67 9.13 -17.44
C ALA A 67 -9.61 9.83 -18.81
N VAL A 68 -10.78 10.12 -19.39
CA VAL A 68 -10.89 10.88 -20.67
C VAL A 68 -10.20 12.25 -20.56
N LYS A 69 -10.49 13.00 -19.47
CA LYS A 69 -9.90 14.35 -19.26
C LYS A 69 -8.37 14.30 -19.06
N LEU A 70 -7.85 13.21 -18.49
CA LEU A 70 -6.43 12.99 -18.30
C LEU A 70 -5.73 12.37 -19.53
N GLY A 71 -6.47 11.96 -20.55
CA GLY A 71 -5.92 11.24 -21.71
C GLY A 71 -5.40 9.84 -21.34
N LYS A 72 -5.99 9.21 -20.29
CA LYS A 72 -5.61 7.87 -19.79
C LYS A 72 -6.79 6.90 -19.95
N SER A 73 -6.52 5.59 -19.82
CA SER A 73 -7.59 4.60 -19.73
C SER A 73 -8.23 4.60 -18.33
N GLN A 74 -9.51 4.25 -18.24
CA GLN A 74 -10.21 4.10 -16.96
C GLN A 74 -9.50 3.07 -16.05
N SER A 75 -8.98 1.98 -16.63
CA SER A 75 -8.21 0.98 -15.88
C SER A 75 -6.90 1.56 -15.30
N THR A 76 -6.25 2.50 -15.99
CA THR A 76 -5.06 3.19 -15.47
C THR A 76 -5.41 4.02 -14.23
N VAL A 77 -6.50 4.80 -14.30
CA VAL A 77 -6.98 5.60 -13.17
C VAL A 77 -7.37 4.71 -11.99
N ALA A 78 -8.15 3.65 -12.25
CA ALA A 78 -8.56 2.69 -11.22
C ALA A 78 -7.35 2.01 -10.55
N ASN A 79 -6.38 1.53 -11.33
CA ASN A 79 -5.16 0.91 -10.80
C ASN A 79 -4.33 1.87 -9.95
N LYS A 80 -4.27 3.14 -10.35
CA LYS A 80 -3.56 4.17 -9.58
C LYS A 80 -4.25 4.39 -8.21
N ILE A 81 -5.56 4.55 -8.19
CA ILE A 81 -6.33 4.73 -6.95
C ILE A 81 -6.20 3.52 -6.01
N ARG A 82 -6.16 2.30 -6.56
CA ARG A 82 -5.98 1.08 -5.76
C ARG A 82 -4.68 1.05 -4.96
N LEU A 83 -3.64 1.79 -5.36
CA LEU A 83 -2.39 1.88 -4.60
C LEU A 83 -2.60 2.46 -3.20
N LEU A 84 -3.64 3.25 -2.98
CA LEU A 84 -4.00 3.79 -1.66
C LEU A 84 -4.54 2.71 -0.68
N ASN A 85 -4.81 1.49 -1.16
CA ASN A 85 -5.20 0.37 -0.31
C ASN A 85 -4.00 -0.45 0.20
N LEU A 86 -2.79 -0.08 -0.16
CA LEU A 86 -1.57 -0.68 0.37
C LEU A 86 -1.29 -0.15 1.79
N CYS A 87 -0.57 -0.91 2.59
CA CYS A 87 -0.09 -0.42 3.88
C CYS A 87 0.89 0.75 3.70
N ASP A 88 1.01 1.58 4.74
CA ASP A 88 1.76 2.83 4.68
C ASP A 88 3.23 2.61 4.28
N GLU A 89 3.86 1.55 4.77
CA GLU A 89 5.26 1.23 4.49
C GLU A 89 5.49 0.91 2.99
N VAL A 90 4.51 0.26 2.33
CA VAL A 90 4.60 0.00 0.88
C VAL A 90 4.37 1.28 0.09
N GLN A 91 3.46 2.16 0.56
CA GLN A 91 3.25 3.46 -0.07
C GLN A 91 4.48 4.35 0.05
N GLU A 92 5.14 4.39 1.21
CA GLU A 92 6.39 5.12 1.43
C GLU A 92 7.52 4.59 0.53
N ALA A 93 7.69 3.27 0.47
CA ALA A 93 8.70 2.66 -0.39
C ALA A 93 8.47 2.96 -1.88
N LEU A 94 7.20 3.11 -2.29
CA LEU A 94 6.85 3.53 -3.64
C LEU A 94 7.13 5.01 -3.90
N MET A 95 6.89 5.89 -2.90
CA MET A 95 7.20 7.33 -3.00
C MET A 95 8.72 7.60 -3.04
N GLU A 96 9.49 6.73 -2.38
CA GLU A 96 10.96 6.80 -2.36
C GLU A 96 11.63 6.06 -3.53
N ASP A 97 10.86 5.59 -4.52
CA ASP A 97 11.33 4.81 -5.68
C ASP A 97 12.12 3.53 -5.32
N LYS A 98 11.97 3.02 -4.08
CA LYS A 98 12.57 1.74 -3.65
C LYS A 98 11.96 0.55 -4.38
N ILE A 99 10.68 0.67 -4.74
CA ILE A 99 9.94 -0.32 -5.52
C ILE A 99 9.20 0.35 -6.68
N SER A 100 8.94 -0.39 -7.75
CA SER A 100 8.15 0.12 -8.87
C SER A 100 6.64 0.02 -8.61
N GLU A 101 5.85 0.82 -9.30
CA GLU A 101 4.38 0.74 -9.26
C GLU A 101 3.85 -0.67 -9.61
N ARG A 102 4.57 -1.42 -10.45
CA ARG A 102 4.20 -2.80 -10.78
C ARG A 102 4.38 -3.74 -9.59
N HIS A 103 5.47 -3.61 -8.80
CA HIS A 103 5.64 -4.36 -7.56
C HIS A 103 4.52 -4.03 -6.56
N ALA A 104 4.23 -2.75 -6.37
CA ALA A 104 3.16 -2.29 -5.48
C ALA A 104 1.79 -2.88 -5.89
N ARG A 105 1.46 -2.89 -7.20
CA ARG A 105 0.22 -3.50 -7.68
C ARG A 105 0.14 -5.01 -7.45
N SER A 106 1.26 -5.72 -7.57
CA SER A 106 1.30 -7.14 -7.25
C SER A 106 0.96 -7.39 -5.78
N MET A 107 1.49 -6.56 -4.87
CA MET A 107 1.25 -6.66 -3.42
C MET A 107 -0.22 -6.40 -3.02
N LEU A 108 -1.02 -5.74 -3.87
CA LEU A 108 -2.48 -5.60 -3.64
C LEU A 108 -3.23 -6.94 -3.62
N LYS A 109 -2.63 -8.03 -4.12
CA LYS A 109 -3.19 -9.38 -4.03
C LYS A 109 -3.07 -9.99 -2.64
N LEU A 110 -2.25 -9.41 -1.76
CA LEU A 110 -2.04 -9.88 -0.40
C LEU A 110 -3.12 -9.31 0.53
N PRO A 111 -3.80 -10.17 1.32
CA PRO A 111 -4.99 -9.77 2.08
C PRO A 111 -4.68 -8.95 3.33
N THR A 112 -3.47 -9.02 3.88
CA THR A 112 -3.12 -8.33 5.13
C THR A 112 -1.92 -7.41 4.99
N ALA A 113 -1.90 -6.33 5.78
CA ALA A 113 -0.78 -5.40 5.83
C ALA A 113 0.53 -6.07 6.24
N GLU A 114 0.46 -7.07 7.14
CA GLU A 114 1.65 -7.83 7.57
C GLU A 114 2.29 -8.60 6.42
N MET A 115 1.47 -9.23 5.57
CA MET A 115 1.97 -9.93 4.38
C MET A 115 2.56 -8.98 3.35
N GLN A 116 1.95 -7.80 3.19
CA GLN A 116 2.47 -6.76 2.32
C GLN A 116 3.85 -6.28 2.81
N ARG A 117 4.04 -6.06 4.13
CA ARG A 117 5.34 -5.70 4.72
C ARG A 117 6.40 -6.79 4.50
N LYS A 118 6.07 -8.04 4.80
CA LYS A 118 6.98 -9.18 4.57
C LYS A 118 7.42 -9.29 3.10
N MET A 119 6.47 -9.08 2.18
CA MET A 119 6.78 -9.09 0.75
C MET A 119 7.63 -7.88 0.35
N LEU A 120 7.36 -6.69 0.90
CA LEU A 120 8.17 -5.50 0.67
C LEU A 120 9.63 -5.72 1.06
N GLU A 121 9.86 -6.22 2.28
CA GLU A 121 11.20 -6.55 2.77
C GLU A 121 11.92 -7.52 1.85
N LYS A 122 11.21 -8.58 1.42
CA LYS A 122 11.76 -9.58 0.50
C LYS A 122 12.12 -8.97 -0.86
N VAL A 123 11.24 -8.13 -1.41
CA VAL A 123 11.50 -7.44 -2.70
C VAL A 123 12.72 -6.53 -2.62
N ILE A 124 12.89 -5.80 -1.52
CA ILE A 124 14.03 -4.89 -1.35
C ILE A 124 15.32 -5.65 -1.11
N ASN A 125 15.32 -6.61 -0.17
CA ASN A 125 16.53 -7.34 0.24
C ASN A 125 17.07 -8.26 -0.86
N GLU A 126 16.17 -8.97 -1.55
CA GLU A 126 16.54 -9.91 -2.62
C GLU A 126 16.52 -9.28 -4.01
N ARG A 127 16.14 -8.00 -4.13
CA ARG A 127 16.01 -7.27 -5.40
C ARG A 127 15.16 -8.04 -6.42
N LEU A 128 14.00 -8.49 -5.97
CA LEU A 128 13.13 -9.31 -6.80
C LEU A 128 12.64 -8.53 -8.02
N THR A 129 12.54 -9.23 -9.14
CA THR A 129 11.85 -8.70 -10.32
C THR A 129 10.33 -8.81 -10.11
N VAL A 130 9.55 -8.02 -10.85
CA VAL A 130 8.07 -8.06 -10.79
C VAL A 130 7.55 -9.48 -10.96
N ARG A 131 8.09 -10.25 -11.93
CA ARG A 131 7.70 -11.65 -12.16
C ARG A 131 7.95 -12.53 -10.95
N LYS A 132 9.13 -12.46 -10.34
CA LYS A 132 9.45 -13.22 -9.12
C LYS A 132 8.57 -12.80 -7.95
N THR A 133 8.26 -11.50 -7.85
CA THR A 133 7.32 -10.98 -6.84
C THR A 133 5.93 -11.59 -7.02
N ASP A 134 5.41 -11.67 -8.26
CA ASP A 134 4.13 -12.33 -8.53
C ASP A 134 4.16 -13.81 -8.15
N GLU A 135 5.22 -14.55 -8.53
CA GLU A 135 5.40 -15.98 -8.20
C GLU A 135 5.41 -16.23 -6.68
N GLU A 136 6.08 -15.35 -5.91
CA GLU A 136 6.12 -15.45 -4.45
C GLU A 136 4.78 -15.11 -3.79
N ILE A 137 4.09 -14.10 -4.29
CA ILE A 137 2.73 -13.73 -3.84
C ILE A 137 1.75 -14.87 -4.10
N ASP A 138 1.81 -15.51 -5.27
CA ASP A 138 0.94 -16.64 -5.62
C ASP A 138 1.21 -17.85 -4.70
N LYS A 139 2.47 -18.12 -4.33
CA LYS A 139 2.81 -19.12 -3.32
C LYS A 139 2.22 -18.77 -1.96
N MET A 140 2.40 -17.53 -1.48
CA MET A 140 1.85 -17.09 -0.20
C MET A 140 0.33 -17.24 -0.15
N ASN A 141 -0.38 -16.90 -1.22
CA ASN A 141 -1.83 -17.06 -1.30
C ASN A 141 -2.25 -18.53 -1.35
N THR A 142 -1.47 -19.40 -1.99
CA THR A 142 -1.74 -20.85 -2.02
C THR A 142 -1.65 -21.46 -0.61
N TYR A 143 -0.70 -21.05 0.21
CA TYR A 143 -0.60 -21.51 1.61
C TYR A 143 -1.79 -21.06 2.48
N ILE A 144 -2.44 -19.94 2.15
CA ILE A 144 -3.62 -19.44 2.87
C ILE A 144 -4.87 -20.24 2.47
N THR A 145 -5.02 -20.55 1.18
CA THR A 145 -6.19 -21.26 0.65
C THR A 145 -6.14 -22.76 0.91
N ASN A 146 -4.95 -23.34 0.99
CA ASN A 146 -4.71 -24.74 1.35
C ASN A 146 -3.63 -24.78 2.44
N PRO A 147 -3.99 -24.65 3.72
CA PRO A 147 -3.05 -24.96 4.81
C PRO A 147 -2.70 -26.43 4.65
N ILE A 148 -1.52 -26.70 4.09
CA ILE A 148 -0.94 -28.04 4.10
C ILE A 148 -0.75 -28.38 5.57
N ASP A 149 -1.35 -29.50 6.02
CA ASP A 149 -1.03 -30.12 7.31
C ASP A 149 0.49 -30.14 7.42
N ILE A 150 1.03 -29.29 8.30
CA ILE A 150 2.46 -29.34 8.63
C ILE A 150 2.66 -30.69 9.27
N PRO A 151 3.50 -31.61 8.72
CA PRO A 151 3.85 -32.80 9.45
C PRO A 151 4.45 -32.34 10.79
N GLU A 152 3.96 -32.86 11.91
CA GLU A 152 4.38 -32.53 13.28
C GLU A 152 5.85 -32.85 13.58
N GLU A 153 6.73 -32.95 12.60
CA GLU A 153 8.12 -33.37 12.73
C GLU A 153 9.13 -32.21 12.72
N GLN A 154 8.76 -31.04 13.17
CA GLN A 154 9.75 -30.03 13.61
C GLN A 154 9.21 -29.21 14.79
N SER A 155 8.69 -29.89 15.81
CA SER A 155 8.56 -29.31 17.14
C SER A 155 9.97 -29.06 17.68
N ASN A 156 10.28 -27.79 17.91
CA ASN A 156 11.47 -27.29 18.56
C ASN A 156 11.82 -28.15 19.79
N PRO A 157 13.02 -28.76 19.93
CA PRO A 157 13.38 -29.66 21.02
C PRO A 157 13.45 -29.00 22.40
N GLY A 158 12.85 -27.82 22.59
CA GLY A 158 12.82 -27.06 23.84
C GLY A 158 11.44 -26.84 24.44
N PHE A 159 10.35 -27.34 23.85
CA PHE A 159 9.03 -27.18 24.47
C PHE A 159 8.70 -28.41 25.30
N VAL A 160 8.84 -28.31 26.63
CA VAL A 160 8.48 -29.34 27.56
C VAL A 160 6.96 -29.35 27.73
N ASP A 161 6.31 -30.45 27.35
CA ASP A 161 4.88 -30.65 27.49
C ASP A 161 4.52 -30.64 28.98
N VAL A 162 3.88 -29.58 29.46
CA VAL A 162 3.51 -29.40 30.86
C VAL A 162 2.49 -30.45 31.33
N ASP A 163 1.71 -31.04 30.42
CA ASP A 163 0.74 -32.11 30.78
C ASP A 163 1.42 -33.43 31.12
N LYS A 164 2.61 -33.69 30.59
CA LYS A 164 3.44 -34.86 30.97
C LYS A 164 4.07 -34.72 32.35
N ILE A 165 4.33 -33.49 32.80
CA ILE A 165 4.88 -33.25 34.14
C ILE A 165 3.77 -33.44 35.21
N ALA A 166 2.54 -33.05 34.93
CA ALA A 166 1.43 -33.19 35.85
C ALA A 166 1.04 -34.66 36.13
N ASN A 167 1.17 -35.53 35.13
CA ASN A 167 0.83 -36.96 35.29
C ASN A 167 1.92 -37.77 36.03
N ASN A 168 3.20 -37.32 36.01
CA ASN A 168 4.27 -37.97 36.73
C ASN A 168 4.37 -37.55 38.21
N ALA A 169 3.68 -36.49 38.62
CA ALA A 169 3.67 -36.02 40.01
C ALA A 169 2.75 -36.83 40.92
N GLN A 170 1.85 -37.68 40.38
CA GLN A 170 0.95 -38.52 41.16
C GLN A 170 1.56 -39.85 41.63
N ASP A 171 2.71 -40.26 41.10
CA ASP A 171 3.38 -41.50 41.46
C ASP A 171 4.55 -41.33 42.46
N LEU A 172 4.83 -40.11 42.91
CA LEU A 172 5.81 -39.89 43.98
C LEU A 172 5.16 -40.07 45.34
N LYS A 173 5.18 -41.31 45.87
CA LYS A 173 4.94 -41.56 47.29
C LYS A 173 6.06 -40.91 48.09
N PHE A 174 5.72 -39.89 48.85
CA PHE A 174 6.59 -39.36 49.90
C PHE A 174 6.71 -40.40 50.99
N GLU A 175 7.85 -41.03 51.12
CA GLU A 175 8.21 -41.76 52.34
C GLU A 175 8.64 -40.73 53.40
N ASP A 176 7.87 -40.70 54.50
CA ASP A 176 8.12 -39.83 55.62
C ASP A 176 9.37 -40.32 56.39
N PRO A 177 10.43 -39.50 56.61
CA PRO A 177 11.65 -39.95 57.27
C PRO A 177 11.61 -39.89 58.78
N SER A 178 10.42 -39.98 59.42
CA SER A 178 10.31 -40.10 60.88
C SER A 178 9.90 -41.49 61.28
N GLY A 179 10.87 -42.42 61.27
CA GLY A 179 10.76 -43.64 62.04
C GLY A 179 10.71 -43.32 63.54
N ASN A 180 9.59 -43.64 64.19
CA ASN A 180 9.55 -43.86 65.62
C ASN A 180 8.58 -45.01 65.95
N VAL A 181 9.10 -46.04 66.51
CA VAL A 181 8.70 -47.13 67.32
C VAL A 181 7.19 -47.20 67.65
#